data_7739a2d81f2e555844191ab1a3b1347c
#
_entry.id   7739a2d81f2e555844191ab1a3b1347c
#
_cell.length_a   1.000
_cell.length_b   1.000
_cell.length_c   1.000
_cell.angle_alpha   90.00
_cell.angle_beta   90.00
_cell.angle_gamma   90.00
#
_symmetry.space_group_name_H-M   'P 1'
#
loop_
_entity.id
_entity.type
_entity.pdbx_description
1 polymer ?
#
loop_
_entity_poly.entity_id
_entity_poly.type
_entity_poly.pdbx_seq_one_letter_code
_entity_poly.pdbx_strand_id
1 'polypeptide(L)'
;MRRTFSVAVYPRHQGKVLMIRHKRLGIWLPPGGELMPGETPLEAAARELREETGLEGRFPVVSDIDGTPAGLIGYEEHVAGSKGIHMNFVFVADVDTDAVQPNDEFEEWRWVDSFDDIGGPPNVAQLGRLAVTARPRFNDVSG
;
A
#
# COMPACT_ATOMS: atom_id res chain seq x y z
N MET A 1 20.23 -10.13 -11.99
CA MET A 1 19.43 -9.80 -10.81
C MET A 1 17.98 -10.11 -11.10
N ARG A 2 17.31 -10.73 -10.16
CA ARG A 2 15.89 -11.09 -10.29
C ARG A 2 15.03 -9.84 -10.39
N ARG A 3 13.99 -9.90 -11.19
CA ARG A 3 13.01 -8.82 -11.32
C ARG A 3 11.62 -9.40 -11.10
N THR A 4 10.84 -8.76 -10.24
CA THR A 4 9.55 -9.30 -9.84
C THR A 4 8.54 -8.18 -9.61
N PHE A 5 7.30 -8.41 -10.05
CA PHE A 5 6.23 -7.47 -9.74
C PHE A 5 5.82 -7.62 -8.27
N SER A 6 5.59 -6.49 -7.66
CA SER A 6 5.14 -6.40 -6.27
C SER A 6 4.08 -5.32 -6.12
N VAL A 7 3.46 -5.27 -4.97
CA VAL A 7 2.49 -4.24 -4.62
C VAL A 7 2.81 -3.68 -3.24
N ALA A 8 2.41 -2.45 -3.02
CA ALA A 8 2.35 -1.84 -1.70
C ALA A 8 0.98 -1.21 -1.56
N VAL A 9 0.40 -1.26 -0.37
CA VAL A 9 -0.92 -0.70 -0.11
C VAL A 9 -0.82 0.24 1.07
N TYR A 10 -1.32 1.47 0.91
CA TYR A 10 -1.45 2.41 2.00
C TYR A 10 -2.92 2.34 2.48
N PRO A 11 -3.20 1.60 3.57
CA PRO A 11 -4.57 1.52 4.10
C PRO A 11 -4.92 2.83 4.79
N ARG A 12 -6.09 3.36 4.49
CA ARG A 12 -6.49 4.67 4.98
C ARG A 12 -7.75 4.57 5.83
N HIS A 13 -7.72 5.20 7.01
CA HIS A 13 -8.87 5.24 7.92
C HIS A 13 -8.87 6.57 8.66
N GLN A 14 -9.94 7.32 8.55
CA GLN A 14 -10.13 8.60 9.25
C GLN A 14 -8.94 9.57 9.07
N GLY A 15 -8.49 9.69 7.83
CA GLY A 15 -7.42 10.64 7.48
C GLY A 15 -6.01 10.17 7.82
N LYS A 16 -5.86 8.97 8.33
CA LYS A 16 -4.57 8.40 8.68
C LYS A 16 -4.27 7.17 7.85
N VAL A 17 -3.00 6.87 7.70
CA VAL A 17 -2.53 5.75 6.90
C VAL A 17 -1.73 4.80 7.79
N LEU A 18 -1.93 3.51 7.58
CA LEU A 18 -1.23 2.48 8.34
C LEU A 18 0.18 2.28 7.81
N MET A 19 1.14 2.34 8.71
CA MET A 19 2.52 1.96 8.44
C MET A 19 2.90 0.82 9.39
N ILE A 20 3.63 -0.17 8.89
CA ILE A 20 4.10 -1.28 9.70
C ILE A 20 5.63 -1.25 9.77
N ARG A 21 6.17 -1.69 10.88
CA ARG A 21 7.62 -1.76 11.02
C ARG A 21 8.07 -3.19 10.79
N HIS A 22 8.81 -3.38 9.72
CA HIS A 22 9.29 -4.70 9.33
C HIS A 22 10.34 -5.19 10.33
N LYS A 23 10.16 -6.38 10.89
CA LYS A 23 11.06 -6.91 11.92
C LYS A 23 12.50 -6.93 11.46
N ARG A 24 12.76 -7.42 10.27
CA ARG A 24 14.11 -7.59 9.81
C ARG A 24 14.77 -6.29 9.37
N LEU A 25 14.02 -5.44 8.70
CA LEU A 25 14.57 -4.21 8.14
C LEU A 25 14.58 -3.05 9.13
N GLY A 26 13.72 -3.09 10.12
CA GLY A 26 13.62 -2.02 11.12
C GLY A 26 13.11 -0.69 10.61
N ILE A 27 12.50 -0.67 9.42
CA ILE A 27 11.98 0.57 8.81
C ILE A 27 10.47 0.48 8.69
N TRP A 28 9.83 1.65 8.61
CA TRP A 28 8.38 1.75 8.47
C TRP A 28 8.02 1.69 6.99
N LEU A 29 7.13 0.78 6.64
CA LEU A 29 6.69 0.55 5.26
C LEU A 29 5.19 0.33 5.23
N PRO A 30 4.53 0.56 4.09
CA PRO A 30 3.16 0.10 3.92
C PRO A 30 3.14 -1.44 3.78
N PRO A 31 2.02 -2.09 4.07
CA PRO A 31 1.87 -3.51 3.75
C PRO A 31 2.07 -3.78 2.26
N GLY A 32 2.56 -4.94 1.92
CA GLY A 32 2.76 -5.32 0.52
C GLY A 32 3.48 -6.63 0.35
N GLY A 33 3.74 -6.99 -0.88
CA GLY A 33 4.44 -8.22 -1.22
C GLY A 33 4.42 -8.52 -2.71
N GLU A 34 4.93 -9.66 -3.09
CA GLU A 34 5.04 -10.03 -4.50
C GLU A 34 3.72 -10.57 -5.03
N LEU A 35 3.45 -10.37 -6.32
CA LEU A 35 2.29 -10.96 -6.98
C LEU A 35 2.46 -12.47 -7.06
N MET A 36 1.36 -13.17 -6.90
CA MET A 36 1.31 -14.61 -7.18
C MET A 36 1.00 -14.81 -8.66
N PRO A 37 1.37 -15.97 -9.23
CA PRO A 37 1.06 -16.26 -10.63
C PRO A 37 -0.43 -16.10 -10.92
N GLY A 38 -0.75 -15.38 -11.98
CA GLY A 38 -2.13 -15.19 -12.39
C GLY A 38 -2.86 -14.03 -11.71
N GLU A 39 -2.25 -13.40 -10.70
CA GLU A 39 -2.88 -12.25 -10.05
C GLU A 39 -2.66 -10.97 -10.83
N THR A 40 -3.67 -10.12 -10.86
CA THR A 40 -3.46 -8.72 -11.25
C THR A 40 -2.87 -7.96 -10.06
N PRO A 41 -2.25 -6.80 -10.28
CA PRO A 41 -1.74 -5.99 -9.17
C PRO A 41 -2.82 -5.64 -8.14
N LEU A 42 -4.04 -5.32 -8.56
CA LEU A 42 -5.12 -5.00 -7.62
C LEU A 42 -5.51 -6.22 -6.77
N GLU A 43 -5.57 -7.40 -7.38
CA GLU A 43 -5.86 -8.63 -6.64
C GLU A 43 -4.77 -8.91 -5.61
N ALA A 44 -3.51 -8.71 -5.98
CA ALA A 44 -2.39 -8.88 -5.07
C ALA A 44 -2.46 -7.88 -3.91
N ALA A 45 -2.80 -6.63 -4.21
CA ALA A 45 -2.93 -5.58 -3.20
C ALA A 45 -4.01 -5.93 -2.16
N ALA A 46 -5.17 -6.38 -2.62
CA ALA A 46 -6.25 -6.78 -1.72
C ALA A 46 -5.86 -7.99 -0.86
N ARG A 47 -5.21 -8.96 -1.47
CA ARG A 47 -4.77 -10.17 -0.76
C ARG A 47 -3.70 -9.85 0.29
N GLU A 48 -2.66 -9.08 -0.09
CA GLU A 48 -1.59 -8.75 0.84
C GLU A 48 -2.10 -7.93 2.03
N LEU A 49 -3.00 -7.00 1.78
CA LEU A 49 -3.59 -6.22 2.86
C LEU A 49 -4.30 -7.13 3.86
N ARG A 50 -5.09 -8.07 3.36
CA ARG A 50 -5.83 -8.98 4.21
C ARG A 50 -4.89 -9.95 4.94
N GLU A 51 -3.91 -10.51 4.26
CA GLU A 51 -2.99 -11.48 4.86
C GLU A 51 -2.08 -10.85 5.91
N GLU A 52 -1.62 -9.62 5.66
CA GLU A 52 -0.70 -9.02 6.60
C GLU A 52 -1.39 -8.31 7.76
N THR A 53 -2.55 -7.77 7.56
CA THR A 53 -3.18 -6.90 8.57
C THR A 53 -4.57 -7.33 9.01
N GLY A 54 -5.20 -8.25 8.30
CA GLY A 54 -6.59 -8.62 8.54
C GLY A 54 -7.61 -7.61 8.05
N LEU A 55 -7.16 -6.51 7.41
CA LEU A 55 -8.07 -5.46 6.97
C LEU A 55 -8.61 -5.75 5.57
N GLU A 56 -9.88 -5.40 5.35
CA GLU A 56 -10.50 -5.48 4.05
C GLU A 56 -10.55 -4.11 3.45
N GLY A 57 -9.99 -3.94 2.26
CA GLY A 57 -9.88 -2.65 1.63
C GLY A 57 -10.93 -2.41 0.57
N ARG A 58 -11.34 -1.14 0.44
CA ARG A 58 -12.10 -0.65 -0.69
C ARG A 58 -11.17 0.26 -1.48
N PHE A 59 -10.97 -0.03 -2.74
CA PHE A 59 -9.99 0.70 -3.56
C PHE A 59 -10.72 1.77 -4.37
N PRO A 60 -10.52 3.05 -4.07
CA PRO A 60 -11.21 4.13 -4.78
C PRO A 60 -10.64 4.31 -6.19
N VAL A 61 -11.47 4.66 -7.14
CA VAL A 61 -11.02 5.02 -8.47
C VAL A 61 -10.44 6.42 -8.39
N VAL A 62 -9.12 6.55 -8.51
CA VAL A 62 -8.42 7.81 -8.36
C VAL A 62 -7.87 8.36 -9.67
N SER A 63 -8.04 7.65 -10.77
CA SER A 63 -7.64 8.08 -12.12
C SER A 63 -8.88 8.16 -13.00
N ASP A 64 -8.91 9.13 -13.93
CA ASP A 64 -9.96 9.22 -14.91
C ASP A 64 -9.58 8.56 -16.24
N ILE A 65 -8.49 7.82 -16.27
CA ILE A 65 -8.06 7.08 -17.44
C ILE A 65 -8.67 5.69 -17.39
N ASP A 66 -9.45 5.33 -18.39
CA ASP A 66 -10.07 4.02 -18.46
C ASP A 66 -9.03 2.91 -18.43
N GLY A 67 -9.30 1.87 -17.67
CA GLY A 67 -8.38 0.75 -17.57
C GLY A 67 -7.36 0.86 -16.46
N THR A 68 -7.26 1.99 -15.79
CA THR A 68 -6.37 2.13 -14.66
C THR A 68 -6.96 1.38 -13.47
N PRO A 69 -6.21 0.52 -12.79
CA PRO A 69 -6.72 -0.19 -11.64
C PRO A 69 -7.19 0.76 -10.53
N ALA A 70 -8.29 0.41 -9.88
CA ALA A 70 -8.80 1.20 -8.76
C ALA A 70 -7.75 1.29 -7.66
N GLY A 71 -7.60 2.46 -7.07
CA GLY A 71 -6.65 2.70 -5.98
C GLY A 71 -5.21 2.90 -6.39
N LEU A 72 -4.86 2.70 -7.65
CA LEU A 72 -3.47 2.84 -8.09
C LEU A 72 -3.04 4.31 -8.02
N ILE A 73 -2.04 4.61 -7.20
CA ILE A 73 -1.52 5.95 -7.04
C ILE A 73 -0.09 6.12 -7.54
N GLY A 74 0.58 5.03 -7.86
CA GLY A 74 1.94 5.15 -8.38
C GLY A 74 2.58 3.82 -8.74
N TYR A 75 3.76 3.92 -9.29
CA TYR A 75 4.61 2.78 -9.62
C TYR A 75 6.05 3.23 -9.33
N GLU A 76 6.83 2.37 -8.71
CA GLU A 76 8.23 2.68 -8.46
C GLU A 76 9.04 1.38 -8.48
N GLU A 77 10.33 1.50 -8.66
CA GLU A 77 11.22 0.35 -8.69
C GLU A 77 12.28 0.50 -7.62
N HIS A 78 12.56 -0.55 -6.90
CA HIS A 78 13.59 -0.51 -5.88
C HIS A 78 14.26 -1.86 -5.71
N VAL A 79 15.49 -1.83 -5.18
CA VAL A 79 16.21 -3.05 -4.88
C VAL A 79 15.71 -3.58 -3.53
N ALA A 80 15.26 -4.82 -3.53
CA ALA A 80 14.72 -5.48 -2.35
C ALA A 80 15.71 -6.51 -1.81
N GLY A 81 16.94 -6.11 -1.59
CA GLY A 81 18.01 -6.96 -1.08
C GLY A 81 18.23 -8.18 -1.97
N SER A 82 18.27 -9.36 -1.39
CA SER A 82 18.49 -10.58 -2.15
C SER A 82 17.31 -10.95 -3.04
N LYS A 83 16.17 -10.30 -2.88
CA LYS A 83 14.99 -10.57 -3.72
C LYS A 83 15.09 -9.89 -5.08
N GLY A 84 16.09 -9.07 -5.31
CA GLY A 84 16.32 -8.41 -6.58
C GLY A 84 15.57 -7.09 -6.72
N ILE A 85 15.13 -6.76 -7.92
CA ILE A 85 14.40 -5.53 -8.17
C ILE A 85 12.92 -5.81 -8.12
N HIS A 86 12.22 -5.05 -7.28
CA HIS A 86 10.76 -5.06 -7.25
C HIS A 86 10.22 -3.96 -8.13
N MET A 87 9.35 -4.35 -9.06
CA MET A 87 8.58 -3.45 -9.91
C MET A 87 7.24 -3.29 -9.21
N ASN A 88 7.10 -2.20 -8.45
CA ASN A 88 6.12 -2.08 -7.39
C ASN A 88 4.95 -1.18 -7.75
N PHE A 89 3.74 -1.75 -7.81
CA PHE A 89 2.50 -1.00 -8.01
C PHE A 89 1.99 -0.55 -6.64
N VAL A 90 1.71 0.72 -6.49
CA VAL A 90 1.36 1.31 -5.20
C VAL A 90 -0.10 1.74 -5.18
N PHE A 91 -0.82 1.31 -4.16
CA PHE A 91 -2.26 1.52 -4.04
C PHE A 91 -2.61 2.24 -2.75
N VAL A 92 -3.73 2.94 -2.78
CA VAL A 92 -4.41 3.39 -1.57
C VAL A 92 -5.70 2.58 -1.44
N ALA A 93 -6.05 2.19 -0.22
CA ALA A 93 -7.29 1.47 0.05
C ALA A 93 -7.94 2.06 1.29
N ASP A 94 -9.24 2.26 1.25
CA ASP A 94 -9.98 2.72 2.43
C ASP A 94 -10.44 1.51 3.24
N VAL A 95 -10.26 1.56 4.55
CA VAL A 95 -10.68 0.48 5.45
C VAL A 95 -11.64 1.02 6.50
N ASP A 96 -12.50 0.16 7.02
CA ASP A 96 -13.56 0.57 7.94
C ASP A 96 -13.16 0.56 9.41
N THR A 97 -12.01 0.03 9.74
CA THR A 97 -11.56 -0.10 11.11
C THR A 97 -10.06 0.11 11.20
N ASP A 98 -9.56 0.51 12.35
CA ASP A 98 -8.14 0.62 12.60
C ASP A 98 -7.60 -0.62 13.34
N ALA A 99 -8.40 -1.64 13.55
CA ALA A 99 -8.00 -2.83 14.29
C ALA A 99 -7.13 -3.74 13.43
N VAL A 100 -5.83 -3.69 13.64
CA VAL A 100 -4.86 -4.46 12.87
C VAL A 100 -4.59 -5.80 13.55
N GLN A 101 -4.56 -6.85 12.76
CA GLN A 101 -4.16 -8.18 13.22
C GLN A 101 -2.80 -8.46 12.60
N PRO A 102 -1.70 -8.30 13.33
CA PRO A 102 -0.37 -8.45 12.74
C PRO A 102 -0.08 -9.90 12.39
N ASN A 103 0.70 -10.10 11.35
CA ASN A 103 1.21 -11.42 11.01
C ASN A 103 2.63 -11.57 11.59
N ASP A 104 3.35 -12.63 11.18
CA ASP A 104 4.66 -12.91 11.74
C ASP A 104 5.77 -11.97 11.29
N GLU A 105 5.52 -11.15 10.29
CA GLU A 105 6.57 -10.29 9.72
C GLU A 105 6.74 -8.97 10.45
N PHE A 106 5.78 -8.54 11.25
CA PHE A 106 5.88 -7.29 11.98
C PHE A 106 5.18 -7.36 13.33
N GLU A 107 5.65 -6.52 14.27
CA GLU A 107 5.06 -6.45 15.60
C GLU A 107 4.60 -5.06 15.93
N GLU A 108 5.03 -4.05 15.18
CA GLU A 108 4.69 -2.68 15.44
C GLU A 108 3.97 -2.09 14.26
N TRP A 109 2.98 -1.29 14.53
CA TRP A 109 2.27 -0.53 13.49
C TRP A 109 1.84 0.81 14.05
N ARG A 110 1.61 1.78 13.14
CA ARG A 110 1.11 3.11 13.47
C ARG A 110 0.15 3.57 12.43
N TRP A 111 -0.84 4.28 12.86
CA TRP A 111 -1.70 5.06 11.95
C TRP A 111 -1.18 6.49 11.97
N VAL A 112 -0.71 6.99 10.83
CA VAL A 112 -0.04 8.29 10.74
C VAL A 112 -0.74 9.22 9.77
N ASP A 113 -0.70 10.51 10.07
CA ASP A 113 -1.11 11.55 9.14
C ASP A 113 0.09 12.43 8.76
N SER A 114 1.24 12.20 9.34
CA SER A 114 2.50 12.85 8.98
C SER A 114 3.55 11.79 8.75
N PHE A 115 4.39 11.99 7.75
CA PHE A 115 5.45 11.08 7.40
C PHE A 115 6.83 11.65 7.69
N ASP A 116 6.91 12.74 8.46
CA ASP A 116 8.16 13.45 8.67
C ASP A 116 9.19 12.65 9.45
N ASP A 117 8.76 11.76 10.31
CA ASP A 117 9.66 11.01 11.16
C ASP A 117 9.66 9.51 10.93
N ILE A 118 9.12 9.03 9.83
CA ILE A 118 9.11 7.58 9.58
C ILE A 118 10.46 7.06 9.07
N GLY A 119 11.31 7.94 8.57
CA GLY A 119 12.61 7.52 8.02
C GLY A 119 12.47 6.69 6.77
N GLY A 120 13.51 5.92 6.47
CA GLY A 120 13.51 5.02 5.32
C GLY A 120 13.63 5.71 3.96
N PRO A 121 13.34 5.00 2.88
CA PRO A 121 13.46 5.57 1.54
C PRO A 121 12.50 6.74 1.33
N PRO A 122 12.94 7.82 0.66
CA PRO A 122 12.10 9.01 0.48
C PRO A 122 10.77 8.75 -0.20
N ASN A 123 10.71 7.80 -1.13
CA ASN A 123 9.49 7.53 -1.88
C ASN A 123 8.37 6.94 -1.01
N VAL A 124 8.70 6.33 0.11
CA VAL A 124 7.69 5.81 1.03
C VAL A 124 6.86 6.97 1.59
N ALA A 125 7.50 8.03 2.05
CA ALA A 125 6.82 9.22 2.55
C ALA A 125 6.09 9.97 1.43
N GLN A 126 6.71 10.08 0.27
CA GLN A 126 6.10 10.75 -0.88
C GLN A 126 4.81 10.08 -1.30
N LEU A 127 4.81 8.76 -1.41
CA LEU A 127 3.62 8.00 -1.78
C LEU A 127 2.59 7.99 -0.64
N GLY A 128 3.03 7.98 0.60
CA GLY A 128 2.14 8.07 1.74
C GLY A 128 1.36 9.39 1.75
N ARG A 129 2.02 10.49 1.46
CA ARG A 129 1.36 11.80 1.36
C ARG A 129 0.33 11.81 0.24
N LEU A 130 0.66 11.16 -0.88
CA LEU A 130 -0.27 11.05 -1.97
C LEU A 130 -1.47 10.22 -1.54
N ALA A 131 -1.27 9.14 -0.82
CA ALA A 131 -2.35 8.28 -0.35
C ALA A 131 -3.31 9.04 0.58
N VAL A 132 -2.77 9.84 1.49
CA VAL A 132 -3.61 10.61 2.42
C VAL A 132 -4.53 11.56 1.68
N THR A 133 -4.06 12.17 0.59
CA THR A 133 -4.83 13.18 -0.12
C THR A 133 -5.59 12.67 -1.33
N ALA A 134 -5.37 11.43 -1.75
CA ALA A 134 -6.05 10.90 -2.93
C ALA A 134 -7.58 10.91 -2.75
N ARG A 135 -8.29 11.34 -3.77
CA ARG A 135 -9.75 11.40 -3.74
C ARG A 135 -10.32 10.65 -4.92
N PRO A 136 -11.50 10.04 -4.77
CA PRO A 136 -12.17 9.41 -5.89
C PRO A 136 -12.36 10.42 -7.02
N ARG A 137 -12.02 9.99 -8.22
CA ARG A 137 -12.15 10.89 -9.37
C ARG A 137 -13.60 11.03 -9.82
N PHE A 138 -14.38 9.96 -9.68
CA PHE A 138 -15.71 10.01 -10.06
C PHE A 138 -16.53 10.16 -8.82
N ASN A 139 -17.40 11.13 -8.81
CA ASN A 139 -18.13 11.40 -7.73
C ASN A 139 -19.26 10.59 -7.87
N ASP A 140 -19.53 9.85 -7.12
CA ASP A 140 -20.45 9.03 -7.19
C ASP A 140 -21.67 9.49 -6.99
N VAL A 141 -22.07 10.25 -7.49
CA VAL A 141 -23.14 10.79 -7.45
C VAL A 141 -24.09 10.10 -7.73
N SER A 142 -23.91 9.32 -8.15
CA SER A 142 -24.79 8.54 -8.51
C SER A 142 -25.78 8.91 -7.92
N GLY A 143 -25.61 9.57 -7.79
CA GLY A 143 -26.73 9.82 -7.45
C GLY A 143 -27.17 9.65 -7.62
#